data_5126fb7fa8f3c597478d7315a90e08c3
#
_entry.id   5126fb7fa8f3c597478d7315a90e08c3
#
_cell.length_a   1.000
_cell.length_b   1.000
_cell.length_c   1.000
_cell.angle_alpha   90.00
_cell.angle_beta   90.00
_cell.angle_gamma   90.00
#
_symmetry.space_group_name_H-M   'P 1'
#
loop_
_entity.id
_entity.type
_entity.pdbx_description
1 polymer ?
#
loop_
_entity_poly.entity_id
_entity_poly.type
_entity_poly.pdbx_seq_one_letter_code
_entity_poly.pdbx_strand_id
1 'polypeptide(L)'
;FETRERDDRRYGAGSRLTEDRDYFYHYDCEGNLVFKEFRTLDWAGVSVPLGGQKAHLEEELGITFRAFGAGWRYDWQSDGMLSRVIRPDGKEVSFAYDALGRRIRKSFAGTTTHFVWDGNIPLHEWTEEAEENVVTWLFEQDTFVPAAKLVANGECFSIVSDYLGTPMQAYDKQGDKVWEQELDIYGRQRKRPSAF
;
A
#
# COMPACT_ATOMS: atom_id res chain seq x y z
N PHE A 1 -22.25 3.38 20.06
CA PHE A 1 -20.88 3.65 19.59
C PHE A 1 -19.95 3.27 20.71
N GLU A 2 -19.33 2.07 20.65
CA GLU A 2 -18.20 1.75 21.49
C GLU A 2 -17.01 2.58 20.97
N THR A 3 -16.74 3.71 21.59
CA THR A 3 -15.41 4.30 21.58
C THR A 3 -14.53 3.35 22.36
N ARG A 4 -13.90 2.38 21.70
CA ARG A 4 -12.75 1.70 22.27
C ARG A 4 -11.73 2.79 22.54
N GLU A 5 -11.54 3.12 23.82
CA GLU A 5 -10.41 3.92 24.25
C GLU A 5 -9.16 3.27 23.68
N ARG A 6 -8.42 4.01 22.84
CA ARG A 6 -7.19 3.53 22.22
C ARG A 6 -6.01 3.81 23.16
N ASP A 7 -6.09 3.31 24.38
CA ASP A 7 -5.04 3.42 25.39
C ASP A 7 -3.77 2.61 25.05
N ASP A 8 -3.83 1.84 23.95
CA ASP A 8 -2.75 1.00 23.45
C ASP A 8 -1.76 1.73 22.54
N ARG A 9 -2.00 3.01 22.24
CA ARG A 9 -1.13 3.82 21.38
C ARG A 9 -0.23 4.73 22.17
N ARG A 10 1.07 4.70 21.87
CA ARG A 10 2.05 5.65 22.39
C ARG A 10 2.66 6.46 21.26
N TYR A 11 2.87 7.73 21.55
CA TYR A 11 3.43 8.69 20.60
C TYR A 11 4.73 9.26 21.19
N GLY A 12 5.72 9.41 20.33
CA GLY A 12 7.00 10.05 20.61
C GLY A 12 7.08 11.48 20.12
N ALA A 13 8.30 11.99 19.99
CA ALA A 13 8.58 13.31 19.46
C ALA A 13 7.95 13.52 18.08
N GLY A 14 7.40 14.71 17.82
CA GLY A 14 6.70 15.04 16.58
C GLY A 14 5.38 14.28 16.36
N SER A 15 4.75 13.82 17.47
CA SER A 15 3.48 13.07 17.43
C SER A 15 3.55 11.77 16.63
N ARG A 16 4.74 11.19 16.46
CA ARG A 16 4.94 9.92 15.75
C ARG A 16 4.46 8.76 16.61
N LEU A 17 3.70 7.85 16.04
CA LEU A 17 3.25 6.62 16.69
C LEU A 17 4.48 5.72 16.93
N THR A 18 4.86 5.46 18.18
CA THR A 18 6.02 4.62 18.52
C THR A 18 5.64 3.19 18.88
N GLU A 19 4.41 2.97 19.35
CA GLU A 19 3.86 1.65 19.56
C GLU A 19 2.34 1.66 19.55
N ASP A 20 1.77 0.51 19.19
CA ASP A 20 0.37 0.17 19.40
C ASP A 20 0.26 -1.26 19.96
N ARG A 21 -0.94 -1.83 19.92
CA ARG A 21 -1.22 -3.17 20.42
C ARG A 21 -0.35 -4.25 19.79
N ASP A 22 -0.07 -4.13 18.49
CA ASP A 22 0.50 -5.21 17.68
C ASP A 22 1.94 -4.93 17.26
N TYR A 23 2.38 -3.64 17.27
CA TYR A 23 3.65 -3.23 16.67
C TYR A 23 4.42 -2.21 17.50
N PHE A 24 5.76 -2.23 17.32
CA PHE A 24 6.66 -1.11 17.56
C PHE A 24 7.03 -0.46 16.23
N TYR A 25 7.15 0.87 16.23
CA TYR A 25 7.45 1.68 15.04
C TYR A 25 8.80 2.36 15.22
N HIS A 26 9.72 2.11 14.30
CA HIS A 26 11.07 2.65 14.32
C HIS A 26 11.25 3.63 13.17
N TYR A 27 11.83 4.79 13.48
CA TYR A 27 12.01 5.88 12.54
C TYR A 27 13.48 6.23 12.42
N ASP A 28 13.92 6.69 11.23
CA ASP A 28 15.23 7.28 11.02
C ASP A 28 15.30 8.71 11.58
N CYS A 29 16.47 9.36 11.42
CA CYS A 29 16.68 10.74 11.87
C CYS A 29 15.85 11.78 11.08
N GLU A 30 15.44 11.47 9.87
CA GLU A 30 14.58 12.31 9.03
C GLU A 30 13.09 12.15 9.38
N GLY A 31 12.75 11.06 10.06
CA GLY A 31 11.40 10.76 10.52
C GLY A 31 10.62 9.84 9.62
N ASN A 32 11.28 9.18 8.69
CA ASN A 32 10.69 8.14 7.89
C ASN A 32 10.55 6.87 8.73
N LEU A 33 9.43 6.16 8.58
CA LEU A 33 9.24 4.84 9.19
C LEU A 33 10.16 3.84 8.49
N VAL A 34 11.22 3.36 9.15
CA VAL A 34 12.17 2.39 8.56
C VAL A 34 11.86 0.96 8.94
N PHE A 35 11.19 0.74 10.08
CA PHE A 35 10.80 -0.60 10.49
C PHE A 35 9.52 -0.60 11.34
N LYS A 36 8.64 -1.57 11.05
CA LYS A 36 7.43 -1.85 11.83
C LYS A 36 7.58 -3.25 12.40
N GLU A 37 7.99 -3.34 13.67
CA GLU A 37 8.36 -4.56 14.37
C GLU A 37 7.16 -5.20 15.04
N PHE A 38 7.00 -6.51 14.91
CA PHE A 38 5.97 -7.26 15.65
C PHE A 38 6.29 -7.30 17.15
N ARG A 39 5.27 -7.11 17.97
CA ARG A 39 5.36 -7.30 19.43
C ARG A 39 5.26 -8.77 19.83
N THR A 40 4.53 -9.57 19.05
CA THR A 40 4.37 -11.01 19.20
C THR A 40 4.60 -11.71 17.86
N LEU A 41 4.98 -12.99 17.89
CA LEU A 41 5.27 -13.79 16.70
C LEU A 41 4.11 -14.72 16.33
N ASP A 42 2.90 -14.25 16.43
CA ASP A 42 1.68 -15.07 16.18
C ASP A 42 1.39 -15.29 14.69
N TRP A 43 2.28 -14.85 13.79
CA TRP A 43 2.10 -14.93 12.35
C TRP A 43 2.88 -16.12 11.76
N ALA A 44 2.18 -17.03 11.07
CA ALA A 44 2.82 -18.07 10.29
C ALA A 44 3.65 -17.48 9.13
N GLY A 45 4.89 -17.97 8.96
CA GLY A 45 5.78 -17.56 7.87
C GLY A 45 6.59 -16.27 8.12
N VAL A 46 6.63 -15.78 9.36
CA VAL A 46 7.51 -14.66 9.74
C VAL A 46 8.96 -15.13 9.78
N SER A 47 9.83 -14.45 9.06
CA SER A 47 11.28 -14.63 9.17
C SER A 47 11.81 -13.83 10.36
N VAL A 48 12.38 -14.53 11.34
CA VAL A 48 13.02 -13.91 12.51
C VAL A 48 14.52 -13.88 12.26
N PRO A 49 15.17 -12.70 12.26
CA PRO A 49 16.62 -12.63 12.09
C PRO A 49 17.33 -13.27 13.28
N LEU A 50 18.32 -14.11 12.99
CA LEU A 50 19.22 -14.67 14.02
C LEU A 50 20.12 -13.56 14.59
N GLY A 51 20.69 -13.77 15.79
CA GLY A 51 21.36 -12.73 16.57
C GLY A 51 22.35 -11.84 15.81
N GLY A 52 23.24 -12.39 14.98
CA GLY A 52 24.17 -11.58 14.16
C GLY A 52 23.48 -10.78 13.06
N GLN A 53 22.42 -11.31 12.46
CA GLN A 53 21.62 -10.61 11.44
C GLN A 53 20.80 -9.48 12.08
N LYS A 54 20.29 -9.69 13.30
CA LYS A 54 19.57 -8.67 14.06
C LYS A 54 20.46 -7.46 14.35
N ALA A 55 21.67 -7.69 14.89
CA ALA A 55 22.63 -6.64 15.20
C ALA A 55 23.08 -5.85 13.96
N HIS A 56 23.32 -6.54 12.85
CA HIS A 56 23.65 -5.89 11.57
C HIS A 56 22.50 -5.02 11.06
N LEU A 57 21.26 -5.49 11.16
CA LEU A 57 20.08 -4.72 10.74
C LEU A 57 19.83 -3.50 11.64
N GLU A 58 20.08 -3.61 12.95
CA GLU A 58 20.03 -2.48 13.90
C GLU A 58 21.05 -1.41 13.53
N GLU A 59 22.30 -1.82 13.23
CA GLU A 59 23.36 -0.91 12.79
C GLU A 59 23.02 -0.23 11.45
N GLU A 60 22.59 -1.01 10.45
CA GLU A 60 22.23 -0.52 9.12
C GLU A 60 21.08 0.51 9.17
N LEU A 61 20.06 0.25 9.98
CA LEU A 61 18.88 1.13 10.10
C LEU A 61 19.05 2.24 11.14
N GLY A 62 20.11 2.21 11.95
CA GLY A 62 20.34 3.15 13.05
C GLY A 62 19.27 3.09 14.16
N ILE A 63 18.73 1.89 14.41
CA ILE A 63 17.65 1.66 15.38
C ILE A 63 18.05 0.58 16.40
N THR A 64 17.24 0.42 17.44
CA THR A 64 17.32 -0.71 18.37
C THR A 64 15.97 -1.41 18.42
N PHE A 65 15.94 -2.70 18.12
CA PHE A 65 14.72 -3.49 18.20
C PHE A 65 14.27 -3.71 19.63
N ARG A 66 12.96 -3.61 19.85
CA ARG A 66 12.32 -3.74 21.17
C ARG A 66 11.84 -5.15 21.47
N ALA A 67 11.71 -5.98 20.42
CA ALA A 67 11.26 -7.37 20.55
C ALA A 67 12.15 -8.30 19.69
N PHE A 68 11.64 -8.86 18.62
CA PHE A 68 12.25 -9.94 17.86
C PHE A 68 13.07 -9.48 16.64
N GLY A 69 12.95 -8.21 16.23
CA GLY A 69 13.53 -7.71 14.98
C GLY A 69 12.84 -8.29 13.74
N ALA A 70 11.61 -8.78 13.90
CA ALA A 70 10.80 -9.32 12.81
C ALA A 70 9.64 -8.37 12.50
N GLY A 71 9.39 -8.14 11.22
CA GLY A 71 8.35 -7.18 10.83
C GLY A 71 8.46 -6.72 9.39
N TRP A 72 8.03 -5.51 9.16
CA TRP A 72 8.05 -4.84 7.86
C TRP A 72 9.20 -3.84 7.84
N ARG A 73 10.09 -3.93 6.85
CA ARG A 73 11.15 -2.95 6.59
C ARG A 73 10.74 -2.03 5.45
N TYR A 74 11.10 -0.76 5.56
CA TYR A 74 10.82 0.30 4.58
C TYR A 74 12.12 0.99 4.23
N ASP A 75 12.47 1.02 2.95
CA ASP A 75 13.65 1.73 2.44
C ASP A 75 13.19 2.96 1.64
N TRP A 76 13.82 4.09 1.87
CA TRP A 76 13.46 5.37 1.31
C TRP A 76 14.56 5.89 0.39
N GLN A 77 14.17 6.66 -0.62
CA GLN A 77 15.10 7.43 -1.45
C GLN A 77 15.45 8.73 -0.74
N SER A 78 16.55 9.38 -1.16
CA SER A 78 16.99 10.66 -0.60
C SER A 78 16.00 11.82 -0.82
N ASP A 79 15.06 11.65 -1.75
CA ASP A 79 13.96 12.59 -2.02
C ASP A 79 12.72 12.34 -1.17
N GLY A 80 12.77 11.36 -0.24
CA GLY A 80 11.66 10.99 0.64
C GLY A 80 10.62 10.06 0.00
N MET A 81 10.88 9.52 -1.20
CA MET A 81 10.00 8.53 -1.82
C MET A 81 10.30 7.12 -1.32
N LEU A 82 9.25 6.34 -1.05
CA LEU A 82 9.38 4.95 -0.63
C LEU A 82 9.90 4.09 -1.79
N SER A 83 11.14 3.58 -1.69
CA SER A 83 11.74 2.78 -2.76
C SER A 83 11.40 1.31 -2.67
N ARG A 84 11.31 0.77 -1.44
CA ARG A 84 11.15 -0.66 -1.23
C ARG A 84 10.47 -0.96 0.11
N VAL A 85 9.69 -2.05 0.11
CA VAL A 85 9.15 -2.66 1.33
C VAL A 85 9.56 -4.12 1.37
N ILE A 86 10.21 -4.56 2.44
CA ILE A 86 10.47 -5.97 2.70
C ILE A 86 9.43 -6.46 3.70
N ARG A 87 8.69 -7.47 3.30
CA ARG A 87 7.61 -8.06 4.07
C ARG A 87 8.15 -9.03 5.13
N PRO A 88 7.37 -9.36 6.17
CA PRO A 88 7.78 -10.32 7.18
C PRO A 88 8.08 -11.73 6.64
N ASP A 89 7.52 -12.09 5.48
CA ASP A 89 7.78 -13.35 4.76
C ASP A 89 9.03 -13.29 3.86
N GLY A 90 9.81 -12.20 3.94
CA GLY A 90 11.00 -11.96 3.13
C GLY A 90 10.74 -11.51 1.70
N LYS A 91 9.49 -11.44 1.25
CA LYS A 91 9.16 -10.94 -0.09
C LYS A 91 9.31 -9.44 -0.15
N GLU A 92 9.80 -8.99 -1.31
CA GLU A 92 10.08 -7.58 -1.57
C GLU A 92 9.03 -6.97 -2.50
N VAL A 93 8.64 -5.72 -2.20
CA VAL A 93 7.89 -4.85 -3.09
C VAL A 93 8.76 -3.64 -3.40
N SER A 94 9.01 -3.33 -4.68
CA SER A 94 9.79 -2.17 -5.08
C SER A 94 8.97 -1.18 -5.90
N PHE A 95 9.38 0.09 -5.85
CA PHE A 95 8.68 1.19 -6.49
C PHE A 95 9.67 2.08 -7.26
N ALA A 96 9.20 2.67 -8.36
CA ALA A 96 9.91 3.73 -9.06
C ALA A 96 8.95 4.90 -9.34
N TYR A 97 9.53 6.10 -9.37
CA TYR A 97 8.78 7.35 -9.52
C TYR A 97 9.38 8.18 -10.65
N ASP A 98 8.56 9.04 -11.22
CA ASP A 98 9.03 10.09 -12.12
C ASP A 98 9.53 11.32 -11.34
N ALA A 99 10.03 12.33 -12.08
CA ALA A 99 10.55 13.55 -11.48
C ALA A 99 9.50 14.40 -10.73
N LEU A 100 8.22 14.10 -10.88
CA LEU A 100 7.12 14.75 -10.17
C LEU A 100 6.64 13.94 -8.95
N GLY A 101 7.33 12.82 -8.61
CA GLY A 101 6.97 11.96 -7.49
C GLY A 101 5.77 11.03 -7.76
N ARG A 102 5.34 10.88 -9.03
CA ARG A 102 4.26 9.97 -9.40
C ARG A 102 4.82 8.57 -9.63
N ARG A 103 4.20 7.57 -9.03
CA ARG A 103 4.66 6.18 -9.16
C ARG A 103 4.47 5.66 -10.58
N ILE A 104 5.58 5.35 -11.27
CA ILE A 104 5.57 4.82 -12.63
C ILE A 104 5.74 3.30 -12.69
N ARG A 105 6.21 2.67 -11.61
CA ARG A 105 6.40 1.22 -11.55
C ARG A 105 6.23 0.67 -10.14
N LYS A 106 5.64 -0.53 -10.05
CA LYS A 106 5.57 -1.34 -8.84
C LYS A 106 5.89 -2.79 -9.20
N SER A 107 6.89 -3.39 -8.54
CA SER A 107 7.24 -4.81 -8.74
C SER A 107 6.96 -5.59 -7.46
N PHE A 108 6.32 -6.75 -7.59
CA PHE A 108 6.04 -7.66 -6.48
C PHE A 108 5.88 -9.09 -7.00
N ALA A 109 6.58 -10.05 -6.35
CA ALA A 109 6.47 -11.48 -6.61
C ALA A 109 6.66 -11.88 -8.09
N GLY A 110 7.56 -11.19 -8.80
CA GLY A 110 7.86 -11.44 -10.22
C GLY A 110 6.96 -10.67 -11.17
N THR A 111 5.89 -10.04 -10.72
CA THR A 111 5.01 -9.21 -11.55
C THR A 111 5.39 -7.74 -11.42
N THR A 112 5.58 -7.06 -12.54
CA THR A 112 5.84 -5.63 -12.60
C THR A 112 4.66 -4.90 -13.24
N THR A 113 4.06 -3.98 -12.51
CA THR A 113 2.99 -3.09 -12.99
C THR A 113 3.56 -1.73 -13.33
N HIS A 114 3.26 -1.23 -14.51
CA HIS A 114 3.60 0.10 -15.00
C HIS A 114 2.40 1.03 -14.93
N PHE A 115 2.67 2.33 -14.75
CA PHE A 115 1.64 3.37 -14.68
C PHE A 115 2.03 4.54 -15.58
N VAL A 116 1.07 5.07 -16.32
CA VAL A 116 1.17 6.32 -17.06
C VAL A 116 0.16 7.31 -16.52
N TRP A 117 0.56 8.55 -16.42
CA TRP A 117 -0.20 9.61 -15.80
C TRP A 117 -0.55 10.71 -16.79
N ASP A 118 -1.76 11.25 -16.67
CA ASP A 118 -2.17 12.52 -17.28
C ASP A 118 -2.28 13.56 -16.15
N GLY A 119 -1.32 14.49 -16.10
CA GLY A 119 -1.19 15.37 -14.94
C GLY A 119 -1.01 14.57 -13.65
N ASN A 120 -1.97 14.68 -12.73
CA ASN A 120 -2.00 13.96 -11.45
C ASN A 120 -3.00 12.78 -11.44
N ILE A 121 -3.52 12.40 -12.61
CA ILE A 121 -4.50 11.32 -12.76
C ILE A 121 -3.79 10.10 -13.36
N PRO A 122 -3.89 8.89 -12.75
CA PRO A 122 -3.37 7.66 -13.34
C PRO A 122 -4.24 7.28 -14.54
N LEU A 123 -3.69 7.40 -15.75
CA LEU A 123 -4.42 7.16 -16.98
C LEU A 123 -4.39 5.70 -17.42
N HIS A 124 -3.19 5.10 -17.44
CA HIS A 124 -3.01 3.72 -17.88
C HIS A 124 -2.21 2.91 -16.86
N GLU A 125 -2.55 1.63 -16.78
CA GLU A 125 -1.73 0.64 -16.09
C GLU A 125 -1.70 -0.68 -16.85
N TRP A 126 -0.59 -1.41 -16.79
CA TRP A 126 -0.42 -2.75 -17.36
C TRP A 126 0.67 -3.52 -16.61
N THR A 127 0.72 -4.84 -16.80
CA THR A 127 1.82 -5.70 -16.32
C THR A 127 2.77 -6.05 -17.44
N GLU A 128 4.08 -6.22 -17.14
CA GLU A 128 5.08 -6.60 -18.15
C GLU A 128 4.76 -7.91 -18.85
N GLU A 129 4.14 -8.86 -18.13
CA GLU A 129 3.78 -10.17 -18.68
C GLU A 129 2.57 -10.11 -19.63
N ALA A 130 1.86 -8.99 -19.67
CA ALA A 130 0.64 -8.81 -20.45
C ALA A 130 0.50 -7.34 -20.91
N GLU A 131 1.52 -6.87 -21.65
CA GLU A 131 1.55 -5.49 -22.19
C GLU A 131 0.36 -5.16 -23.09
N GLU A 132 -0.25 -6.17 -23.72
CA GLU A 132 -1.47 -6.00 -24.51
C GLU A 132 -2.72 -5.75 -23.63
N ASN A 133 -2.66 -6.07 -22.33
CA ASN A 133 -3.78 -5.91 -21.40
C ASN A 133 -3.73 -4.56 -20.66
N VAL A 134 -3.62 -3.48 -21.43
CA VAL A 134 -3.66 -2.12 -20.86
C VAL A 134 -5.03 -1.84 -20.26
N VAL A 135 -5.04 -1.41 -19.01
CA VAL A 135 -6.19 -0.83 -18.35
C VAL A 135 -6.12 0.69 -18.49
N THR A 136 -7.22 1.29 -18.93
CA THR A 136 -7.38 2.75 -19.00
C THR A 136 -8.44 3.19 -18.02
N TRP A 137 -8.09 4.15 -17.18
CA TRP A 137 -8.99 4.75 -16.20
C TRP A 137 -9.55 6.06 -16.76
N LEU A 138 -10.85 6.22 -16.69
CA LEU A 138 -11.54 7.48 -17.00
C LEU A 138 -12.04 8.09 -15.70
N PHE A 139 -11.86 9.39 -15.59
CA PHE A 139 -12.28 10.18 -14.41
C PHE A 139 -13.35 11.18 -14.80
N GLU A 140 -14.18 11.58 -13.84
CA GLU A 140 -15.06 12.71 -14.01
C GLU A 140 -14.25 13.99 -14.27
N GLN A 141 -14.78 14.84 -15.14
CA GLN A 141 -14.08 16.04 -15.57
C GLN A 141 -13.65 16.91 -14.36
N ASP A 142 -12.40 17.33 -14.36
CA ASP A 142 -11.79 18.17 -13.34
C ASP A 142 -11.83 17.59 -11.91
N THR A 143 -11.93 16.28 -11.78
CA THR A 143 -11.94 15.57 -10.49
C THR A 143 -10.95 14.43 -10.46
N PHE A 144 -10.80 13.79 -9.29
CA PHE A 144 -10.08 12.53 -9.09
C PHE A 144 -11.04 11.34 -8.89
N VAL A 145 -12.33 11.52 -9.25
CA VAL A 145 -13.36 10.49 -9.11
C VAL A 145 -13.34 9.58 -10.33
N PRO A 146 -13.01 8.30 -10.21
CA PRO A 146 -13.01 7.38 -11.33
C PRO A 146 -14.46 7.10 -11.78
N ALA A 147 -14.72 7.28 -13.07
CA ALA A 147 -16.03 7.07 -13.70
C ALA A 147 -16.10 5.74 -14.46
N ALA A 148 -14.99 5.30 -15.08
CA ALA A 148 -14.96 4.04 -15.79
C ALA A 148 -13.55 3.42 -15.84
N LYS A 149 -13.54 2.09 -16.07
CA LYS A 149 -12.35 1.28 -16.37
C LYS A 149 -12.53 0.62 -17.72
N LEU A 150 -11.59 0.83 -18.63
CA LEU A 150 -11.52 0.18 -19.93
C LEU A 150 -10.40 -0.83 -19.92
N VAL A 151 -10.63 -2.04 -20.44
CA VAL A 151 -9.60 -3.07 -20.65
C VAL A 151 -9.36 -3.33 -22.11
N ALA A 152 -8.16 -3.75 -22.47
CA ALA A 152 -7.70 -3.88 -23.85
C ALA A 152 -8.59 -4.79 -24.72
N ASN A 153 -9.28 -5.78 -24.15
CA ASN A 153 -10.23 -6.65 -24.84
C ASN A 153 -11.54 -5.94 -25.25
N GLY A 154 -11.67 -4.64 -24.97
CA GLY A 154 -12.83 -3.82 -25.28
C GLY A 154 -13.95 -3.90 -24.23
N GLU A 155 -13.72 -4.53 -23.09
CA GLU A 155 -14.63 -4.45 -21.94
C GLU A 155 -14.53 -3.07 -21.30
N CYS A 156 -15.71 -2.58 -20.87
CA CYS A 156 -15.85 -1.30 -20.18
C CYS A 156 -16.69 -1.53 -18.93
N PHE A 157 -16.19 -1.03 -17.81
CA PHE A 157 -16.89 -1.09 -16.54
C PHE A 157 -17.19 0.32 -16.05
N SER A 158 -18.46 0.60 -15.78
CA SER A 158 -18.87 1.85 -15.13
C SER A 158 -18.60 1.77 -13.64
N ILE A 159 -18.03 2.82 -13.07
CA ILE A 159 -17.69 2.89 -11.64
C ILE A 159 -18.67 3.82 -10.95
N VAL A 160 -19.22 3.36 -9.83
CA VAL A 160 -20.04 4.15 -8.95
C VAL A 160 -19.27 4.43 -7.67
N SER A 161 -19.06 5.70 -7.39
CA SER A 161 -18.34 6.20 -6.22
C SER A 161 -19.31 6.76 -5.16
N ASP A 162 -18.84 6.81 -3.91
CA ASP A 162 -19.55 7.53 -2.85
C ASP A 162 -19.40 9.05 -3.02
N TYR A 163 -19.97 9.80 -2.10
CA TYR A 163 -19.94 11.29 -2.13
C TYR A 163 -18.54 11.88 -1.91
N LEU A 164 -17.57 11.09 -1.48
CA LEU A 164 -16.15 11.48 -1.34
C LEU A 164 -15.31 11.06 -2.57
N GLY A 165 -15.92 10.42 -3.57
CA GLY A 165 -15.24 9.94 -4.76
C GLY A 165 -14.58 8.57 -4.58
N THR A 166 -14.88 7.85 -3.50
CA THR A 166 -14.35 6.49 -3.29
C THR A 166 -15.15 5.50 -4.13
N PRO A 167 -14.54 4.69 -5.01
CA PRO A 167 -15.22 3.64 -5.75
C PRO A 167 -15.91 2.66 -4.81
N MET A 168 -17.18 2.38 -5.04
CA MET A 168 -17.97 1.46 -4.22
C MET A 168 -18.46 0.25 -5.00
N GLN A 169 -18.79 0.44 -6.29
CA GLN A 169 -19.33 -0.62 -7.15
C GLN A 169 -18.81 -0.44 -8.58
N ALA A 170 -18.76 -1.55 -9.33
CA ALA A 170 -18.53 -1.52 -10.77
C ALA A 170 -19.56 -2.40 -11.49
N TYR A 171 -19.95 -1.96 -12.68
CA TYR A 171 -20.96 -2.56 -13.53
C TYR A 171 -20.41 -2.77 -14.93
N ASP A 172 -20.74 -3.91 -15.54
CA ASP A 172 -20.42 -4.20 -16.94
C ASP A 172 -21.36 -3.49 -17.93
N LYS A 173 -21.19 -3.76 -19.22
CA LYS A 173 -22.01 -3.19 -20.31
C LYS A 173 -23.47 -3.64 -20.27
N GLN A 174 -23.77 -4.78 -19.64
CA GLN A 174 -25.11 -5.31 -19.45
C GLN A 174 -25.83 -4.67 -18.26
N GLY A 175 -25.08 -3.97 -17.41
CA GLY A 175 -25.59 -3.39 -16.17
C GLY A 175 -25.53 -4.37 -15.00
N ASP A 176 -24.82 -5.49 -15.17
CA ASP A 176 -24.61 -6.45 -14.09
C ASP A 176 -23.48 -5.96 -13.17
N LYS A 177 -23.70 -6.05 -11.85
CA LYS A 177 -22.70 -5.65 -10.87
C LYS A 177 -21.59 -6.70 -10.82
N VAL A 178 -20.37 -6.30 -11.24
CA VAL A 178 -19.19 -7.18 -11.30
C VAL A 178 -18.26 -7.01 -10.10
N TRP A 179 -18.35 -5.88 -9.42
CA TRP A 179 -17.52 -5.61 -8.25
C TRP A 179 -18.24 -4.72 -7.24
N GLU A 180 -17.96 -4.95 -5.97
CA GLU A 180 -18.48 -4.16 -4.85
C GLU A 180 -17.48 -4.17 -3.69
N GLN A 181 -17.33 -3.04 -3.03
CA GLN A 181 -16.68 -2.95 -1.73
C GLN A 181 -17.57 -2.26 -0.71
N GLU A 182 -17.39 -2.63 0.54
CA GLU A 182 -18.02 -1.97 1.69
C GLU A 182 -16.91 -1.54 2.65
N LEU A 183 -16.88 -0.26 2.98
CA LEU A 183 -15.91 0.33 3.89
C LEU A 183 -16.59 0.72 5.20
N ASP A 184 -15.84 0.63 6.30
CA ASP A 184 -16.25 1.27 7.55
C ASP A 184 -15.91 2.78 7.53
N ILE A 185 -16.30 3.50 8.58
CA ILE A 185 -16.03 4.95 8.71
C ILE A 185 -14.54 5.31 8.78
N TYR A 186 -13.66 4.32 8.88
CA TYR A 186 -12.20 4.47 8.88
C TYR A 186 -11.55 4.01 7.59
N GLY A 187 -12.35 3.67 6.55
CA GLY A 187 -11.87 3.18 5.25
C GLY A 187 -11.40 1.72 5.27
N ARG A 188 -11.72 0.94 6.31
CA ARG A 188 -11.38 -0.48 6.37
C ARG A 188 -12.43 -1.30 5.61
N GLN A 189 -11.97 -2.23 4.79
CA GLN A 189 -12.85 -3.15 4.08
C GLN A 189 -13.59 -4.07 5.05
N ARG A 190 -14.92 -4.09 4.98
CA ARG A 190 -15.78 -5.00 5.74
C ARG A 190 -15.89 -6.37 5.10
N LYS A 191 -15.82 -6.42 3.76
CA LYS A 191 -15.79 -7.65 2.96
C LYS A 191 -14.65 -7.56 1.96
N ARG A 192 -14.02 -8.70 1.66
CA ARG A 192 -13.02 -8.75 0.59
C ARG A 192 -13.73 -8.55 -0.74
N PRO A 193 -13.39 -7.53 -1.54
CA PRO A 193 -13.99 -7.35 -2.85
C PRO A 193 -13.59 -8.51 -3.77
N SER A 194 -14.48 -8.86 -4.71
CA SER A 194 -14.10 -9.67 -5.86
C SER A 194 -13.10 -8.90 -6.73
N ALA A 195 -12.16 -9.60 -7.36
CA ALA A 195 -11.33 -8.97 -8.39
C ALA A 195 -12.16 -8.74 -9.66
N PHE A 196 -11.99 -7.61 -10.33
CA PHE A 196 -12.57 -7.32 -11.64
C PHE A 196 -11.56 -6.60 -12.52
#